data_7aa8ab1900fc9f654059d466ecf6bb49
#
_entry.id   7aa8ab1900fc9f654059d466ecf6bb49
#
_cell.length_a   1.000
_cell.length_b   1.000
_cell.length_c   1.000
_cell.angle_alpha   90.00
_cell.angle_beta   90.00
_cell.angle_gamma   90.00
#
_symmetry.space_group_name_H-M   'P 1'
#
loop_
_entity.id
_entity.type
_entity.pdbx_description
1 polymer ?
#
loop_
_entity_poly.entity_id
_entity_poly.type
_entity_poly.pdbx_seq_one_letter_code
_entity_poly.pdbx_strand_id
1 'polypeptide(L)'
;IVGSIIGFALITQGVDAVSWGKVGNIAMSWVTSPLFSGTLAFGLYISAKKLILDRSNPGEAAIKYIPFYSFLVAAVISLVTARKGLKHVGVEFSDNEVYLFIAIFSSLVGLATAFFLRNNKQQIMREGGIEFAFGLLMIVSASAMAFAHGSNDVANAIGPLAAIVSVVDT
;
A
#
# COMPACT_ATOMS: atom_id res chain seq x y z
N ILE A 1 21.58 -0.41 1.70
CA ILE A 1 21.42 -1.89 1.83
C ILE A 1 21.87 -2.59 0.56
N VAL A 2 21.30 -2.30 -0.63
CA VAL A 2 21.74 -2.94 -1.89
C VAL A 2 23.22 -2.72 -2.12
N GLY A 3 23.73 -1.49 -1.95
CA GLY A 3 25.15 -1.17 -2.08
C GLY A 3 26.05 -1.89 -1.07
N SER A 4 25.61 -2.09 0.16
CA SER A 4 26.40 -2.81 1.18
C SER A 4 26.48 -4.29 0.89
N ILE A 5 25.40 -4.91 0.39
CA ILE A 5 25.42 -6.33 -0.03
C ILE A 5 26.34 -6.51 -1.24
N ILE A 6 26.24 -5.62 -2.23
CA ILE A 6 27.14 -5.66 -3.40
C ILE A 6 28.60 -5.50 -2.96
N GLY A 7 28.88 -4.50 -2.10
CA GLY A 7 30.24 -4.25 -1.61
C GLY A 7 30.82 -5.44 -0.84
N PHE A 8 30.00 -6.08 0.01
CA PHE A 8 30.40 -7.28 0.72
C PHE A 8 30.69 -8.45 -0.24
N ALA A 9 29.81 -8.70 -1.20
CA ALA A 9 30.02 -9.76 -2.19
C ALA A 9 31.29 -9.53 -3.04
N LEU A 10 31.53 -8.28 -3.45
CA LEU A 10 32.72 -7.92 -4.23
C LEU A 10 34.03 -8.19 -3.45
N ILE A 11 34.05 -7.89 -2.16
CA ILE A 11 35.25 -8.06 -1.32
C ILE A 11 35.49 -9.52 -0.99
N THR A 12 34.43 -10.30 -0.73
CA THR A 12 34.54 -11.68 -0.25
C THR A 12 34.63 -12.72 -1.36
N GLN A 13 33.88 -12.51 -2.46
CA GLN A 13 33.67 -13.51 -3.50
C GLN A 13 34.03 -13.02 -4.91
N GLY A 14 34.36 -11.74 -5.07
CA GLY A 14 34.74 -11.13 -6.35
C GLY A 14 33.57 -10.65 -7.20
N VAL A 15 33.91 -10.11 -8.39
CA VAL A 15 32.96 -9.44 -9.30
C VAL A 15 31.91 -10.39 -9.88
N ASP A 16 32.28 -11.65 -10.08
CA ASP A 16 31.39 -12.67 -10.69
C ASP A 16 30.29 -13.15 -9.75
N ALA A 17 30.43 -12.94 -8.45
CA ALA A 17 29.40 -13.26 -7.46
C ALA A 17 28.18 -12.30 -7.51
N VAL A 18 28.33 -11.14 -8.14
CA VAL A 18 27.28 -10.13 -8.22
C VAL A 18 26.39 -10.35 -9.43
N SER A 19 25.12 -10.60 -9.20
CA SER A 19 24.10 -10.68 -10.27
C SER A 19 23.79 -9.31 -10.85
N TRP A 20 24.62 -8.77 -11.74
CA TRP A 20 24.51 -7.43 -12.31
C TRP A 20 23.17 -7.17 -13.02
N GLY A 21 22.55 -8.20 -13.62
CA GLY A 21 21.20 -8.09 -14.18
C GLY A 21 20.14 -7.78 -13.13
N LYS A 22 20.24 -8.36 -11.92
CA LYS A 22 19.34 -8.03 -10.80
C LYS A 22 19.59 -6.62 -10.30
N VAL A 23 20.83 -6.18 -10.21
CA VAL A 23 21.19 -4.81 -9.83
C VAL A 23 20.60 -3.80 -10.81
N GLY A 24 20.69 -4.05 -12.11
CA GLY A 24 20.08 -3.23 -13.15
C GLY A 24 18.56 -3.14 -13.01
N ASN A 25 17.87 -4.25 -12.75
CA ASN A 25 16.43 -4.27 -12.52
C ASN A 25 16.03 -3.46 -11.26
N ILE A 26 16.82 -3.54 -10.20
CA ILE A 26 16.61 -2.74 -8.99
C ILE A 26 16.77 -1.25 -9.30
N ALA A 27 17.83 -0.86 -10.01
CA ALA A 27 18.05 0.54 -10.40
C ALA A 27 16.93 1.07 -11.30
N MET A 28 16.43 0.27 -12.25
CA MET A 28 15.25 0.61 -13.06
C MET A 28 13.99 0.80 -12.20
N SER A 29 13.80 -0.02 -11.17
CA SER A 29 12.65 0.11 -10.28
C SER A 29 12.63 1.41 -9.49
N TRP A 30 13.80 2.01 -9.18
CA TRP A 30 13.89 3.31 -8.50
C TRP A 30 13.32 4.46 -9.33
N VAL A 31 13.30 4.31 -10.65
CA VAL A 31 12.71 5.30 -11.57
C VAL A 31 11.25 4.94 -11.89
N THR A 32 10.99 3.68 -12.24
CA THR A 32 9.65 3.25 -12.69
C THR A 32 8.62 3.28 -11.57
N SER A 33 8.99 2.89 -10.33
CA SER A 33 8.05 2.85 -9.21
C SER A 33 7.51 4.23 -8.83
N PRO A 34 8.33 5.29 -8.65
CA PRO A 34 7.83 6.63 -8.38
C PRO A 34 6.98 7.20 -9.52
N LEU A 35 7.36 6.95 -10.78
CA LEU A 35 6.58 7.40 -11.93
C LEU A 35 5.18 6.76 -11.94
N PHE A 36 5.12 5.45 -11.72
CA PHE A 36 3.85 4.73 -11.71
C PHE A 36 2.96 5.14 -10.54
N SER A 37 3.52 5.20 -9.33
CA SER A 37 2.79 5.61 -8.13
C SER A 37 2.34 7.07 -8.20
N GLY A 38 3.19 7.97 -8.71
CA GLY A 38 2.84 9.37 -8.92
C GLY A 38 1.71 9.55 -9.93
N THR A 39 1.73 8.82 -11.03
CA THR A 39 0.66 8.83 -12.04
C THR A 39 -0.68 8.34 -11.46
N LEU A 40 -0.65 7.24 -10.70
CA LEU A 40 -1.85 6.73 -10.02
C LEU A 40 -2.38 7.70 -8.97
N ALA A 41 -1.50 8.26 -8.13
CA ALA A 41 -1.88 9.25 -7.12
C ALA A 41 -2.50 10.50 -7.75
N PHE A 42 -1.91 11.00 -8.84
CA PHE A 42 -2.45 12.12 -9.60
C PHE A 42 -3.83 11.80 -10.18
N GLY A 43 -4.00 10.61 -10.76
CA GLY A 43 -5.30 10.15 -11.29
C GLY A 43 -6.37 10.07 -10.19
N LEU A 44 -6.03 9.51 -9.02
CA LEU A 44 -6.92 9.45 -7.86
C LEU A 44 -7.28 10.85 -7.33
N TYR A 45 -6.29 11.74 -7.25
CA TYR A 45 -6.51 13.12 -6.83
C TYR A 45 -7.46 13.86 -7.78
N ILE A 46 -7.22 13.81 -9.10
CA ILE A 46 -8.10 14.44 -10.10
C ILE A 46 -9.50 13.85 -10.06
N SER A 47 -9.61 12.54 -9.87
CA SER A 47 -10.89 11.85 -9.72
C SER A 47 -11.65 12.35 -8.48
N ALA A 48 -11.01 12.39 -7.31
CA ALA A 48 -11.62 12.89 -6.08
C ALA A 48 -11.99 14.39 -6.20
N LYS A 49 -11.10 15.19 -6.79
CA LYS A 49 -11.37 16.60 -7.04
C LYS A 49 -12.63 16.79 -7.88
N LYS A 50 -12.70 16.17 -9.05
CA LYS A 50 -13.82 16.33 -9.99
C LYS A 50 -15.13 15.70 -9.50
N LEU A 51 -15.05 14.58 -8.77
CA LEU A 51 -16.24 13.85 -8.33
C LEU A 51 -16.79 14.37 -7.01
N ILE A 52 -15.97 15.01 -6.17
CA ILE A 52 -16.37 15.45 -4.83
C ILE A 52 -16.18 16.96 -4.67
N LEU A 53 -14.93 17.47 -4.77
CA LEU A 53 -14.59 18.82 -4.37
C LEU A 53 -15.16 19.91 -5.30
N ASP A 54 -15.14 19.68 -6.60
CA ASP A 54 -15.61 20.65 -7.61
C ASP A 54 -17.14 20.56 -7.84
N ARG A 55 -17.88 19.80 -7.02
CA ARG A 55 -19.36 19.71 -7.13
C ARG A 55 -20.05 20.84 -6.42
N SER A 56 -21.24 21.20 -6.91
CA SER A 56 -22.11 22.23 -6.29
C SER A 56 -22.48 21.90 -4.84
N ASN A 57 -22.63 20.60 -4.52
CA ASN A 57 -22.86 20.08 -3.18
C ASN A 57 -21.79 19.04 -2.81
N PRO A 58 -20.59 19.49 -2.39
CA PRO A 58 -19.48 18.59 -2.12
C PRO A 58 -19.76 17.57 -1.00
N GLY A 59 -20.58 17.94 0.01
CA GLY A 59 -20.98 17.04 1.10
C GLY A 59 -21.82 15.86 0.62
N GLU A 60 -22.79 16.07 -0.28
CA GLU A 60 -23.56 14.97 -0.87
C GLU A 60 -22.72 14.11 -1.79
N ALA A 61 -21.82 14.72 -2.56
CA ALA A 61 -20.87 14.01 -3.38
C ALA A 61 -19.92 13.16 -2.52
N ALA A 62 -19.45 13.67 -1.38
CA ALA A 62 -18.63 12.94 -0.43
C ALA A 62 -19.34 11.67 0.09
N ILE A 63 -20.59 11.80 0.53
CA ILE A 63 -21.41 10.66 1.00
C ILE A 63 -21.57 9.60 -0.09
N LYS A 64 -21.62 10.00 -1.35
CA LYS A 64 -21.80 9.09 -2.49
C LYS A 64 -20.49 8.40 -2.89
N TYR A 65 -19.37 9.13 -2.95
CA TYR A 65 -18.13 8.65 -3.59
C TYR A 65 -17.06 8.22 -2.59
N ILE A 66 -17.02 8.72 -1.35
CA ILE A 66 -16.04 8.28 -0.34
C ILE A 66 -16.13 6.77 -0.06
N PRO A 67 -17.30 6.11 0.00
CA PRO A 67 -17.37 4.66 0.16
C PRO A 67 -16.63 3.88 -0.94
N PHE A 68 -16.62 4.39 -2.16
CA PHE A 68 -15.86 3.79 -3.26
C PHE A 68 -14.34 3.92 -3.03
N TYR A 69 -13.87 5.09 -2.58
CA TYR A 69 -12.45 5.25 -2.22
C TYR A 69 -12.07 4.38 -1.02
N SER A 70 -12.94 4.23 -0.02
CA SER A 70 -12.73 3.33 1.12
C SER A 70 -12.62 1.87 0.66
N PHE A 71 -13.47 1.45 -0.27
CA PHE A 71 -13.37 0.13 -0.90
C PHE A 71 -12.02 -0.07 -1.59
N LEU A 72 -11.56 0.90 -2.40
CA LEU A 72 -10.28 0.82 -3.09
C LEU A 72 -9.10 0.73 -2.10
N VAL A 73 -9.09 1.57 -1.07
CA VAL A 73 -8.06 1.54 -0.03
C VAL A 73 -8.04 0.18 0.67
N ALA A 74 -9.21 -0.31 1.09
CA ALA A 74 -9.34 -1.62 1.73
C ALA A 74 -8.89 -2.76 0.80
N ALA A 75 -9.19 -2.69 -0.51
CA ALA A 75 -8.76 -3.69 -1.48
C ALA A 75 -7.24 -3.75 -1.61
N VAL A 76 -6.58 -2.59 -1.70
CA VAL A 76 -5.11 -2.53 -1.78
C VAL A 76 -4.47 -3.03 -0.48
N ILE A 77 -4.98 -2.62 0.68
CA ILE A 77 -4.47 -3.07 1.98
C ILE A 77 -4.63 -4.59 2.12
N SER A 78 -5.81 -5.11 1.80
CA SER A 78 -6.09 -6.55 1.87
C SER A 78 -5.19 -7.36 0.94
N LEU A 79 -4.96 -6.86 -0.28
CA LEU A 79 -4.06 -7.50 -1.25
C LEU A 79 -2.63 -7.57 -0.72
N VAL A 80 -2.10 -6.47 -0.18
CA VAL A 80 -0.74 -6.40 0.37
C VAL A 80 -0.63 -7.30 1.60
N THR A 81 -1.62 -7.28 2.49
CA THR A 81 -1.64 -8.10 3.70
C THR A 81 -1.72 -9.59 3.36
N ALA A 82 -2.61 -9.98 2.46
CA ALA A 82 -2.78 -11.38 2.08
C ALA A 82 -1.53 -11.94 1.37
N ARG A 83 -0.95 -11.17 0.45
CA ARG A 83 0.20 -11.65 -0.34
C ARG A 83 1.55 -11.54 0.36
N LYS A 84 1.73 -10.54 1.22
CA LYS A 84 2.99 -10.33 1.93
C LYS A 84 2.90 -10.64 3.42
N GLY A 85 1.88 -10.16 4.12
CA GLY A 85 1.76 -10.31 5.56
C GLY A 85 1.53 -11.75 6.00
N LEU A 86 0.52 -12.42 5.45
CA LEU A 86 0.11 -13.75 5.88
C LEU A 86 1.09 -14.86 5.46
N LYS A 87 1.79 -14.68 4.34
CA LYS A 87 2.84 -15.61 3.92
C LYS A 87 3.98 -15.70 4.94
N HIS A 88 4.30 -14.61 5.64
CA HIS A 88 5.32 -14.61 6.69
C HIS A 88 4.89 -15.33 7.98
N VAL A 89 3.58 -15.52 8.18
CA VAL A 89 3.00 -16.23 9.34
C VAL A 89 2.73 -17.71 9.03
N GLY A 90 3.14 -18.18 7.84
CA GLY A 90 2.98 -19.58 7.43
C GLY A 90 1.58 -19.94 6.96
N VAL A 91 0.72 -18.94 6.68
CA VAL A 91 -0.61 -19.15 6.12
C VAL A 91 -0.53 -18.93 4.61
N GLU A 92 -0.62 -20.01 3.84
CA GLU A 92 -0.67 -19.98 2.39
C GLU A 92 -2.13 -20.08 1.93
N PHE A 93 -2.64 -19.01 1.35
CA PHE A 93 -3.94 -19.01 0.67
C PHE A 93 -3.74 -19.32 -0.82
N SER A 94 -4.68 -20.07 -1.38
CA SER A 94 -4.80 -20.18 -2.83
C SER A 94 -5.18 -18.81 -3.43
N ASP A 95 -4.84 -18.57 -4.71
CA ASP A 95 -5.16 -17.31 -5.36
C ASP A 95 -6.66 -16.96 -5.30
N ASN A 96 -7.52 -17.96 -5.42
CA ASN A 96 -8.97 -17.77 -5.33
C ASN A 96 -9.44 -17.33 -3.94
N GLU A 97 -8.84 -17.86 -2.88
CA GLU A 97 -9.14 -17.48 -1.49
C GLU A 97 -8.69 -16.05 -1.21
N VAL A 98 -7.53 -15.66 -1.73
CA VAL A 98 -7.03 -14.28 -1.63
C VAL A 98 -8.01 -13.31 -2.31
N TYR A 99 -8.44 -13.59 -3.54
CA TYR A 99 -9.40 -12.72 -4.23
C TYR A 99 -10.76 -12.65 -3.54
N LEU A 100 -11.23 -13.77 -3.01
CA LEU A 100 -12.48 -13.82 -2.24
C LEU A 100 -12.37 -12.99 -0.96
N PHE A 101 -11.28 -13.15 -0.22
CA PHE A 101 -10.99 -12.35 0.97
C PHE A 101 -10.97 -10.85 0.67
N ILE A 102 -10.26 -10.43 -0.39
CA ILE A 102 -10.20 -9.04 -0.81
C ILE A 102 -11.60 -8.52 -1.14
N ALA A 103 -12.37 -9.27 -1.94
CA ALA A 103 -13.71 -8.85 -2.36
C ALA A 103 -14.67 -8.69 -1.16
N ILE A 104 -14.69 -9.65 -0.24
CA ILE A 104 -15.55 -9.60 0.94
C ILE A 104 -15.13 -8.46 1.86
N PHE A 105 -13.86 -8.40 2.25
CA PHE A 105 -13.38 -7.40 3.21
C PHE A 105 -13.53 -5.98 2.67
N SER A 106 -13.15 -5.74 1.41
CA SER A 106 -13.30 -4.41 0.81
C SER A 106 -14.75 -3.97 0.67
N SER A 107 -15.65 -4.92 0.33
CA SER A 107 -17.08 -4.64 0.25
C SER A 107 -17.65 -4.29 1.63
N LEU A 108 -17.27 -5.02 2.67
CA LEU A 108 -17.68 -4.72 4.05
C LEU A 108 -17.22 -3.32 4.49
N VAL A 109 -15.97 -2.97 4.22
CA VAL A 109 -15.43 -1.63 4.54
C VAL A 109 -16.16 -0.54 3.77
N GLY A 110 -16.38 -0.74 2.47
CA GLY A 110 -17.13 0.21 1.64
C GLY A 110 -18.58 0.41 2.13
N LEU A 111 -19.28 -0.68 2.45
CA LEU A 111 -20.64 -0.64 2.99
C LEU A 111 -20.69 -0.01 4.38
N ALA A 112 -19.76 -0.35 5.27
CA ALA A 112 -19.65 0.26 6.60
C ALA A 112 -19.43 1.77 6.50
N THR A 113 -18.53 2.21 5.60
CA THR A 113 -18.31 3.62 5.33
C THR A 113 -19.56 4.29 4.78
N ALA A 114 -20.26 3.66 3.83
CA ALA A 114 -21.51 4.20 3.28
C ALA A 114 -22.59 4.35 4.36
N PHE A 115 -22.74 3.37 5.23
CA PHE A 115 -23.66 3.39 6.35
C PHE A 115 -23.30 4.51 7.34
N PHE A 116 -22.04 4.60 7.72
CA PHE A 116 -21.54 5.62 8.64
C PHE A 116 -21.77 7.04 8.11
N LEU A 117 -21.40 7.32 6.85
CA LEU A 117 -21.57 8.64 6.25
C LEU A 117 -23.04 9.03 6.09
N ARG A 118 -23.91 8.07 5.74
CA ARG A 118 -25.35 8.30 5.63
C ARG A 118 -25.98 8.63 6.98
N ASN A 119 -25.62 7.92 8.03
CA ASN A 119 -26.12 8.16 9.39
C ASN A 119 -25.62 9.49 9.96
N ASN A 120 -24.44 9.95 9.55
CA ASN A 120 -23.83 11.21 9.97
C ASN A 120 -23.96 12.32 8.90
N LYS A 121 -24.96 12.23 8.01
CA LYS A 121 -25.15 13.17 6.90
C LYS A 121 -25.11 14.64 7.35
N GLN A 122 -25.75 14.97 8.48
CA GLN A 122 -25.77 16.34 9.00
C GLN A 122 -24.38 16.85 9.37
N GLN A 123 -23.52 15.99 9.90
CA GLN A 123 -22.14 16.35 10.24
C GLN A 123 -21.29 16.55 8.99
N ILE A 124 -21.47 15.68 7.99
CA ILE A 124 -20.72 15.76 6.72
C ILE A 124 -21.12 16.99 5.90
N MET A 125 -22.38 17.45 6.03
CA MET A 125 -22.90 18.64 5.35
C MET A 125 -22.51 19.95 6.03
N ARG A 126 -21.92 19.90 7.23
CA ARG A 126 -21.40 21.09 7.92
C ARG A 126 -20.03 21.49 7.37
N GLU A 127 -19.63 22.70 7.64
CA GLU A 127 -18.28 23.20 7.38
C GLU A 127 -17.25 22.29 8.06
N GLY A 128 -16.23 21.84 7.35
CA GLY A 128 -15.24 20.86 7.85
C GLY A 128 -15.67 19.39 7.81
N GLY A 129 -16.91 19.07 7.42
CA GLY A 129 -17.39 17.67 7.42
C GLY A 129 -16.75 16.80 6.33
N ILE A 130 -16.37 17.40 5.22
CA ILE A 130 -15.67 16.71 4.12
C ILE A 130 -14.24 16.38 4.55
N GLU A 131 -13.56 17.33 5.18
CA GLU A 131 -12.22 17.17 5.75
C GLU A 131 -12.20 16.05 6.79
N PHE A 132 -13.23 15.98 7.64
CA PHE A 132 -13.39 14.90 8.59
C PHE A 132 -13.51 13.53 7.90
N ALA A 133 -14.34 13.42 6.87
CA ALA A 133 -14.55 12.18 6.14
C ALA A 133 -13.27 11.71 5.39
N PHE A 134 -12.55 12.63 4.75
CA PHE A 134 -11.24 12.32 4.16
C PHE A 134 -10.17 12.06 5.22
N GLY A 135 -10.23 12.72 6.37
CA GLY A 135 -9.33 12.51 7.51
C GLY A 135 -9.38 11.07 8.00
N LEU A 136 -10.57 10.45 8.09
CA LEU A 136 -10.71 9.04 8.44
C LEU A 136 -10.02 8.13 7.42
N LEU A 137 -10.21 8.37 6.12
CA LEU A 137 -9.52 7.62 5.07
C LEU A 137 -8.00 7.78 5.17
N MET A 138 -7.53 8.99 5.46
CA MET A 138 -6.11 9.28 5.60
C MET A 138 -5.50 8.55 6.80
N ILE A 139 -6.17 8.49 7.94
CA ILE A 139 -5.71 7.74 9.12
C ILE A 139 -5.57 6.26 8.79
N VAL A 140 -6.58 5.65 8.14
CA VAL A 140 -6.54 4.24 7.76
C VAL A 140 -5.42 3.95 6.76
N SER A 141 -5.29 4.77 5.71
CA SER A 141 -4.25 4.59 4.70
C SER A 141 -2.85 4.85 5.25
N ALA A 142 -2.67 5.85 6.11
CA ALA A 142 -1.40 6.13 6.77
C ALA A 142 -0.98 4.99 7.72
N SER A 143 -1.92 4.43 8.49
CA SER A 143 -1.66 3.29 9.37
C SER A 143 -1.24 2.05 8.57
N ALA A 144 -1.94 1.77 7.47
CA ALA A 144 -1.59 0.67 6.58
C ALA A 144 -0.23 0.87 5.89
N MET A 145 0.08 2.11 5.49
CA MET A 145 1.38 2.46 4.93
C MET A 145 2.50 2.30 5.96
N ALA A 146 2.29 2.72 7.21
CA ALA A 146 3.25 2.54 8.30
C ALA A 146 3.52 1.05 8.55
N PHE A 147 2.48 0.20 8.54
CA PHE A 147 2.63 -1.25 8.65
C PHE A 147 3.43 -1.84 7.48
N ALA A 148 3.09 -1.47 6.24
CA ALA A 148 3.78 -1.96 5.06
C ALA A 148 5.26 -1.50 5.03
N HIS A 149 5.52 -0.27 5.45
CA HIS A 149 6.88 0.28 5.57
C HIS A 149 7.69 -0.46 6.62
N GLY A 150 7.14 -0.63 7.83
CA GLY A 150 7.80 -1.37 8.90
C GLY A 150 8.12 -2.82 8.52
N SER A 151 7.20 -3.51 7.84
CA SER A 151 7.44 -4.86 7.30
C SER A 151 8.60 -4.90 6.29
N ASN A 152 8.73 -3.87 5.47
CA ASN A 152 9.83 -3.75 4.50
C ASN A 152 11.18 -3.47 5.20
N ASP A 153 11.18 -2.68 6.27
CA ASP A 153 12.38 -2.36 7.03
C ASP A 153 12.93 -3.58 7.79
N VAL A 154 12.05 -4.47 8.26
CA VAL A 154 12.48 -5.77 8.83
C VAL A 154 13.24 -6.59 7.79
N ALA A 155 12.74 -6.67 6.55
CA ALA A 155 13.43 -7.36 5.47
C ALA A 155 14.80 -6.74 5.14
N ASN A 156 14.91 -5.43 5.27
CA ASN A 156 16.16 -4.68 5.08
C ASN A 156 17.21 -4.97 6.17
N ALA A 157 16.78 -5.31 7.38
CA ALA A 157 17.69 -5.73 8.46
C ALA A 157 18.10 -7.19 8.34
N ILE A 158 17.15 -8.07 8.03
CA ILE A 158 17.38 -9.52 7.97
C ILE A 158 18.17 -9.92 6.70
N GLY A 159 17.95 -9.24 5.58
CA GLY A 159 18.62 -9.55 4.31
C GLY A 159 20.15 -9.56 4.39
N PRO A 160 20.79 -8.47 4.85
CA PRO A 160 22.24 -8.45 5.06
C PRO A 160 22.72 -9.47 6.07
N LEU A 161 21.99 -9.71 7.17
CA LEU A 161 22.33 -10.70 8.18
C LEU A 161 22.33 -12.12 7.57
N ALA A 162 21.28 -12.47 6.82
CA ALA A 162 21.19 -13.76 6.14
C ALA A 162 22.33 -13.97 5.14
N ALA A 163 22.72 -12.92 4.41
CA ALA A 163 23.84 -12.95 3.50
C ALA A 163 25.18 -13.21 4.22
N ILE A 164 25.39 -12.59 5.39
CA ILE A 164 26.60 -12.82 6.22
C ILE A 164 26.62 -14.26 6.74
N VAL A 165 25.50 -14.73 7.31
CA VAL A 165 25.40 -16.10 7.85
C VAL A 165 25.69 -17.14 6.76
N SER A 166 25.12 -16.96 5.56
CA SER A 166 25.35 -17.89 4.44
C SER A 166 26.81 -17.98 3.99
N VAL A 167 27.63 -16.95 4.24
CA VAL A 167 29.06 -16.95 3.90
C VAL A 167 29.91 -17.53 5.03
N VAL A 168 29.46 -17.37 6.29
CA VAL A 168 30.21 -17.88 7.46
C VAL A 168 30.01 -19.40 7.64
N ASP A 169 28.83 -19.90 7.25
CA ASP A 169 28.50 -21.35 7.37
C ASP A 169 29.02 -22.19 6.18
N THR A 170 29.70 -21.59 5.21
CA THR A 170 30.39 -22.28 4.09
C THR A 170 31.87 -22.33 4.30
#